data_2c91d2ab9c209f47eb01df633cb04702
#
_entry.id   2c91d2ab9c209f47eb01df633cb04702
#
_cell.length_a   1.000
_cell.length_b   1.000
_cell.length_c   1.000
_cell.angle_alpha   90.00
_cell.angle_beta   90.00
_cell.angle_gamma   90.00
#
_symmetry.space_group_name_H-M   'P 1'
#
loop_
_entity.id
_entity.type
_entity.pdbx_description
1 polymer ?
#
loop_
_entity_poly.entity_id
_entity_poly.type
_entity_poly.pdbx_seq_one_letter_code
_entity_poly.pdbx_strand_id
1 'polypeptide(L)'
;MKSSNSEQDKTSFYIYQLTKPDKEQVRGIIGLVNLEDYKAGKIKKHEETLTKRVELFASYLENVHFHSEPVLLTYPHNQRIDLLMEVEMKRLPVAVFKDKDENQHQLWQIENRLNLQQIKDSVEKYDALYIADGHHRMESSLVYSELMRSQMKEVSEHHPVNYTMAMLVSDRELIIRDYNRVITDLNGLDEEGFLKAIQEKFDMAERGQNPFFPTKKHNIGMYLNGKFYSLFVKREALSIKGLSELDTYLLEELVLKPILNIQNSSDDSRIGFVRGSGNTNGIKKLQKKVDSGNFKLGFFFYPVAARDLEMIADLGLKMPPKSTYIEPKPLSGLNIFQLKE
;
A
#
# COMPACT_ATOMS: atom_id res chain seq x y z
N MET A 1 -13.00 -30.27 38.00
CA MET A 1 -11.97 -30.60 36.96
C MET A 1 -11.29 -29.33 36.57
N LYS A 2 -10.05 -29.15 37.00
CA LYS A 2 -9.21 -28.01 36.64
C LYS A 2 -8.53 -28.36 35.31
N SER A 3 -8.87 -27.68 34.24
CA SER A 3 -8.04 -27.63 33.04
C SER A 3 -7.25 -26.34 33.09
N SER A 4 -6.09 -26.41 33.70
CA SER A 4 -5.05 -25.41 33.55
C SER A 4 -4.36 -25.66 32.23
N ASN A 5 -4.79 -25.03 31.17
CA ASN A 5 -3.98 -24.90 29.97
C ASN A 5 -3.36 -23.50 29.95
N SER A 6 -2.17 -23.45 30.52
CA SER A 6 -1.20 -22.40 30.29
C SER A 6 -0.61 -22.56 28.90
N GLU A 7 -1.39 -22.27 27.86
CA GLU A 7 -0.89 -22.04 26.50
C GLU A 7 -0.47 -20.57 26.28
N GLN A 8 -0.42 -19.79 27.33
CA GLN A 8 0.16 -18.46 27.35
C GLN A 8 1.68 -18.56 27.37
N ASP A 9 2.34 -17.85 26.46
CA ASP A 9 3.78 -17.53 26.36
C ASP A 9 4.63 -18.39 25.41
N LYS A 10 4.13 -18.78 24.26
CA LYS A 10 5.04 -19.09 23.17
C LYS A 10 5.16 -17.89 22.24
N THR A 11 6.23 -17.09 22.41
CA THR A 11 6.62 -16.11 21.40
C THR A 11 6.75 -16.81 20.06
N SER A 12 5.99 -16.37 19.06
CA SER A 12 6.02 -16.95 17.72
C SER A 12 5.85 -15.89 16.66
N PHE A 13 6.43 -16.14 15.49
CA PHE A 13 6.05 -15.46 14.26
C PHE A 13 5.20 -16.38 13.41
N TYR A 14 4.48 -15.80 12.45
CA TYR A 14 3.73 -16.57 11.47
C TYR A 14 4.20 -16.23 10.08
N ILE A 15 4.39 -17.23 9.23
CA ILE A 15 4.53 -17.02 7.79
C ILE A 15 3.13 -17.11 7.20
N TYR A 16 2.76 -16.09 6.48
CA TYR A 16 1.52 -16.07 5.71
C TYR A 16 1.84 -16.05 4.22
N GLN A 17 1.17 -16.94 3.48
CA GLN A 17 1.25 -16.98 2.02
C GLN A 17 -0.14 -16.86 1.41
N LEU A 18 -0.28 -15.96 0.46
CA LEU A 18 -1.40 -15.85 -0.45
C LEU A 18 -0.99 -16.40 -1.83
N THR A 19 -1.79 -17.31 -2.37
CA THR A 19 -1.65 -17.80 -3.74
C THR A 19 -2.92 -17.51 -4.50
N LYS A 20 -2.84 -16.70 -5.57
CA LYS A 20 -3.96 -16.36 -6.44
C LYS A 20 -4.28 -17.48 -7.44
N PRO A 21 -5.48 -17.49 -8.07
CA PRO A 21 -5.84 -18.48 -9.09
C PRO A 21 -4.87 -18.51 -10.29
N ASP A 22 -4.28 -17.37 -10.66
CA ASP A 22 -3.27 -17.26 -11.71
C ASP A 22 -1.87 -17.68 -11.25
N LYS A 23 -1.76 -18.21 -10.01
CA LYS A 23 -0.54 -18.65 -9.34
C LYS A 23 0.44 -17.56 -8.94
N GLU A 24 0.04 -16.30 -9.02
CA GLU A 24 0.81 -15.22 -8.39
C GLU A 24 0.82 -15.45 -6.87
N GLN A 25 2.00 -15.40 -6.26
CA GLN A 25 2.18 -15.68 -4.83
C GLN A 25 2.82 -14.47 -4.15
N VAL A 26 2.40 -14.22 -2.92
CA VAL A 26 3.06 -13.29 -2.02
C VAL A 26 3.13 -13.92 -0.64
N ARG A 27 4.28 -13.82 0.00
CA ARG A 27 4.51 -14.31 1.37
C ARG A 27 5.09 -13.23 2.25
N GLY A 28 4.88 -13.34 3.54
CA GLY A 28 5.44 -12.42 4.52
C GLY A 28 5.40 -12.99 5.92
N ILE A 29 6.07 -12.32 6.83
CA ILE A 29 6.15 -12.70 8.24
C ILE A 29 5.23 -11.79 9.04
N ILE A 30 4.28 -12.38 9.76
CA ILE A 30 3.41 -11.67 10.71
C ILE A 30 4.06 -11.72 12.09
N GLY A 31 4.16 -10.57 12.74
CA GLY A 31 4.67 -10.39 14.08
C GLY A 31 4.26 -9.05 14.66
N LEU A 32 4.89 -8.67 15.76
CA LEU A 32 4.66 -7.39 16.40
C LEU A 32 5.84 -6.46 16.16
N VAL A 33 5.54 -5.18 15.93
CA VAL A 33 6.53 -4.12 15.83
C VAL A 33 6.27 -3.09 16.93
N ASN A 34 7.36 -2.54 17.48
CA ASN A 34 7.28 -1.55 18.54
C ASN A 34 6.86 -0.18 17.97
N LEU A 35 5.90 0.47 18.59
CA LEU A 35 5.44 1.80 18.19
C LEU A 35 6.49 2.89 18.42
N GLU A 36 7.44 2.69 19.33
CA GLU A 36 8.57 3.60 19.52
C GLU A 36 9.51 3.60 18.28
N ASP A 37 9.65 2.49 17.56
CA ASP A 37 10.41 2.47 16.30
C ASP A 37 9.72 3.30 15.19
N TYR A 38 8.39 3.38 15.21
CA TYR A 38 7.64 4.29 14.34
C TYR A 38 7.87 5.75 14.73
N LYS A 39 7.81 6.10 16.02
CA LYS A 39 8.11 7.44 16.54
C LYS A 39 9.55 7.87 16.24
N ALA A 40 10.49 6.94 16.36
CA ALA A 40 11.91 7.18 16.09
C ALA A 40 12.25 7.27 14.58
N GLY A 41 11.27 7.04 13.69
CA GLY A 41 11.50 7.09 12.25
C GLY A 41 12.20 5.86 11.65
N LYS A 42 12.32 4.76 12.40
CA LYS A 42 12.78 3.47 11.88
C LYS A 42 11.70 2.77 11.04
N ILE A 43 10.42 3.09 11.28
CA ILE A 43 9.32 2.70 10.42
C ILE A 43 8.82 3.97 9.73
N LYS A 44 9.02 4.07 8.40
CA LYS A 44 8.78 5.27 7.62
C LYS A 44 7.45 5.21 6.87
N LYS A 45 6.80 6.37 6.73
CA LYS A 45 5.53 6.53 6.02
C LYS A 45 5.70 7.40 4.76
N HIS A 46 4.93 7.10 3.72
CA HIS A 46 4.92 7.83 2.45
C HIS A 46 3.55 8.41 2.08
N GLU A 47 2.54 8.24 2.93
CA GLU A 47 1.19 8.82 2.75
C GLU A 47 0.79 9.68 3.95
N GLU A 48 -0.05 10.70 3.69
CA GLU A 48 -0.73 11.44 4.74
C GLU A 48 -1.87 10.63 5.35
N THR A 49 -2.09 10.83 6.64
CA THR A 49 -3.23 10.24 7.36
C THR A 49 -4.28 11.30 7.67
N LEU A 50 -5.54 10.96 7.48
CA LEU A 50 -6.65 11.84 7.83
C LEU A 50 -6.94 11.75 9.33
N THR A 51 -6.80 12.86 10.07
CA THR A 51 -6.96 12.93 11.53
C THR A 51 -8.26 12.29 12.00
N LYS A 52 -9.41 12.65 11.40
CA LYS A 52 -10.71 12.06 11.75
C LYS A 52 -10.75 10.53 11.62
N ARG A 53 -10.02 9.99 10.66
CA ARG A 53 -9.96 8.55 10.42
C ARG A 53 -9.05 7.84 11.42
N VAL A 54 -7.96 8.49 11.78
CA VAL A 54 -7.05 8.03 12.84
C VAL A 54 -7.78 7.97 14.18
N GLU A 55 -8.49 9.03 14.55
CA GLU A 55 -9.30 9.11 15.78
C GLU A 55 -10.38 8.05 15.82
N LEU A 56 -11.10 7.83 14.70
CA LEU A 56 -12.12 6.78 14.60
C LEU A 56 -11.54 5.38 14.84
N PHE A 57 -10.40 5.06 14.24
CA PHE A 57 -9.74 3.77 14.43
C PHE A 57 -9.11 3.63 15.82
N ALA A 58 -8.59 4.70 16.41
CA ALA A 58 -8.11 4.68 17.80
C ALA A 58 -9.26 4.40 18.77
N SER A 59 -10.40 5.05 18.60
CA SER A 59 -11.62 4.78 19.39
C SER A 59 -12.15 3.35 19.16
N TYR A 60 -12.04 2.82 17.94
CA TYR A 60 -12.37 1.41 17.69
C TYR A 60 -11.46 0.48 18.51
N LEU A 61 -10.14 0.71 18.52
CA LEU A 61 -9.20 -0.10 19.33
C LEU A 61 -9.49 -0.01 20.82
N GLU A 62 -9.91 1.17 21.32
CA GLU A 62 -10.34 1.36 22.71
C GLU A 62 -11.56 0.51 23.08
N ASN A 63 -12.46 0.26 22.13
CA ASN A 63 -13.65 -0.56 22.35
C ASN A 63 -13.40 -2.06 22.22
N VAL A 64 -12.59 -2.48 21.22
CA VAL A 64 -12.41 -3.91 20.93
C VAL A 64 -11.21 -4.53 21.63
N HIS A 65 -10.18 -3.73 21.96
CA HIS A 65 -8.95 -4.14 22.63
C HIS A 65 -8.12 -5.22 21.90
N PHE A 66 -8.17 -5.23 20.56
CA PHE A 66 -7.32 -6.12 19.78
C PHE A 66 -7.08 -5.58 18.37
N HIS A 67 -5.96 -5.97 17.78
CA HIS A 67 -5.71 -5.84 16.35
C HIS A 67 -6.17 -7.10 15.62
N SER A 68 -6.96 -6.93 14.55
CA SER A 68 -7.43 -8.02 13.69
C SER A 68 -6.84 -7.99 12.29
N GLU A 69 -6.08 -6.95 11.98
CA GLU A 69 -5.50 -6.75 10.65
C GLU A 69 -4.10 -6.14 10.78
N PRO A 70 -3.05 -6.79 10.27
CA PRO A 70 -1.69 -6.27 10.39
C PRO A 70 -1.47 -5.04 9.50
N VAL A 71 -0.58 -4.15 9.92
CA VAL A 71 0.03 -3.14 9.05
C VAL A 71 0.98 -3.85 8.10
N LEU A 72 0.93 -3.53 6.81
CA LEU A 72 1.85 -4.10 5.82
C LEU A 72 3.12 -3.26 5.77
N LEU A 73 4.23 -3.86 6.14
CA LEU A 73 5.57 -3.26 6.07
C LEU A 73 6.38 -3.95 4.97
N THR A 74 7.23 -3.19 4.30
CA THR A 74 8.21 -3.75 3.37
C THR A 74 9.64 -3.49 3.84
N TYR A 75 10.53 -4.39 3.44
CA TYR A 75 11.96 -4.35 3.75
C TYR A 75 12.79 -4.74 2.51
N PRO A 76 14.03 -4.24 2.38
CA PRO A 76 14.95 -4.64 1.32
C PRO A 76 15.19 -6.16 1.35
N HIS A 77 15.14 -6.81 0.20
CA HIS A 77 15.27 -8.26 0.08
C HIS A 77 16.44 -8.85 0.89
N ASN A 78 16.17 -9.96 1.59
CA ASN A 78 17.14 -10.66 2.40
C ASN A 78 17.05 -12.17 2.18
N GLN A 79 18.03 -12.73 1.50
CA GLN A 79 18.09 -14.15 1.19
C GLN A 79 18.05 -15.06 2.43
N ARG A 80 18.59 -14.60 3.57
CA ARG A 80 18.54 -15.37 4.81
C ARG A 80 17.12 -15.53 5.34
N ILE A 81 16.33 -14.46 5.29
CA ILE A 81 14.91 -14.50 5.69
C ILE A 81 14.14 -15.43 4.75
N ASP A 82 14.40 -15.36 3.43
CA ASP A 82 13.74 -16.22 2.45
C ASP A 82 14.04 -17.71 2.71
N LEU A 83 15.30 -18.06 2.94
CA LEU A 83 15.70 -19.43 3.25
C LEU A 83 15.06 -19.94 4.56
N LEU A 84 14.96 -19.09 5.58
CA LEU A 84 14.28 -19.45 6.83
C LEU A 84 12.79 -19.70 6.59
N MET A 85 12.11 -18.83 5.83
CA MET A 85 10.71 -19.06 5.45
C MET A 85 10.55 -20.37 4.69
N GLU A 86 11.39 -20.64 3.69
CA GLU A 86 11.33 -21.87 2.89
C GLU A 86 11.52 -23.14 3.74
N VAL A 87 12.38 -23.10 4.75
CA VAL A 87 12.58 -24.23 5.67
C VAL A 87 11.33 -24.46 6.52
N GLU A 88 10.78 -23.42 7.11
CA GLU A 88 9.57 -23.52 7.97
C GLU A 88 8.33 -23.93 7.16
N MET A 89 8.21 -23.46 5.92
CA MET A 89 7.09 -23.80 5.02
C MET A 89 7.11 -25.26 4.52
N LYS A 90 8.18 -26.01 4.74
CA LYS A 90 8.20 -27.48 4.50
C LYS A 90 7.36 -28.25 5.54
N ARG A 91 7.03 -27.63 6.66
CA ARG A 91 6.16 -28.19 7.69
C ARG A 91 4.69 -28.07 7.26
N LEU A 92 3.81 -28.79 7.95
CA LEU A 92 2.38 -28.62 7.73
C LEU A 92 1.94 -27.21 8.21
N PRO A 93 1.19 -26.48 7.39
CA PRO A 93 0.62 -25.21 7.82
C PRO A 93 -0.40 -25.39 8.95
N VAL A 94 -0.48 -24.43 9.85
CA VAL A 94 -1.48 -24.42 10.94
C VAL A 94 -2.87 -24.03 10.46
N ALA A 95 -2.97 -23.35 9.29
CA ALA A 95 -4.23 -23.06 8.64
C ALA A 95 -4.07 -23.06 7.10
N VAL A 96 -5.07 -23.62 6.41
CA VAL A 96 -5.19 -23.60 4.95
C VAL A 96 -6.66 -23.42 4.60
N PHE A 97 -6.98 -22.41 3.79
CA PHE A 97 -8.35 -22.21 3.30
C PHE A 97 -8.34 -21.37 2.01
N LYS A 98 -9.49 -21.31 1.35
CA LYS A 98 -9.73 -20.44 0.21
C LYS A 98 -10.75 -19.37 0.54
N ASP A 99 -10.55 -18.17 0.00
CA ASP A 99 -11.53 -17.10 0.07
C ASP A 99 -12.58 -17.21 -1.08
N LYS A 100 -13.51 -16.24 -1.10
CA LYS A 100 -14.58 -16.18 -2.13
C LYS A 100 -14.04 -15.93 -3.55
N ASP A 101 -12.84 -15.42 -3.68
CA ASP A 101 -12.18 -15.12 -4.96
C ASP A 101 -11.22 -16.26 -5.36
N GLU A 102 -11.35 -17.45 -4.71
CA GLU A 102 -10.54 -18.67 -4.92
C GLU A 102 -9.04 -18.47 -4.60
N ASN A 103 -8.66 -17.41 -3.90
CA ASN A 103 -7.30 -17.27 -3.42
C ASN A 103 -7.06 -18.29 -2.29
N GLN A 104 -5.93 -18.98 -2.36
CA GLN A 104 -5.50 -19.90 -1.30
C GLN A 104 -4.67 -19.15 -0.27
N HIS A 105 -5.05 -19.29 1.00
CA HIS A 105 -4.36 -18.73 2.15
C HIS A 105 -3.74 -19.85 2.96
N GLN A 106 -2.49 -19.68 3.34
CA GLN A 106 -1.74 -20.63 4.15
C GLN A 106 -0.99 -19.90 5.26
N LEU A 107 -0.97 -20.50 6.45
CA LEU A 107 -0.33 -19.94 7.64
C LEU A 107 0.57 -21.00 8.28
N TRP A 108 1.82 -20.67 8.56
CA TRP A 108 2.76 -21.49 9.33
C TRP A 108 3.20 -20.75 10.57
N GLN A 109 3.30 -21.44 11.69
CA GLN A 109 3.79 -20.89 12.94
C GLN A 109 5.27 -21.21 13.10
N ILE A 110 6.09 -20.20 13.39
CA ILE A 110 7.51 -20.33 13.69
C ILE A 110 7.67 -20.28 15.21
N GLU A 111 8.01 -21.40 15.84
CA GLU A 111 8.24 -21.52 17.29
C GLU A 111 9.72 -21.76 17.62
N ASN A 112 10.54 -22.12 16.64
CA ASN A 112 11.96 -22.39 16.84
C ASN A 112 12.69 -21.12 17.28
N ARG A 113 13.21 -21.11 18.50
CA ARG A 113 13.87 -19.93 19.11
C ARG A 113 15.05 -19.42 18.29
N LEU A 114 15.83 -20.30 17.65
CA LEU A 114 16.94 -19.88 16.81
C LEU A 114 16.45 -19.17 15.56
N ASN A 115 15.40 -19.69 14.91
CA ASN A 115 14.82 -19.07 13.72
C ASN A 115 14.15 -17.72 14.08
N LEU A 116 13.45 -17.64 15.22
CA LEU A 116 12.89 -16.38 15.72
C LEU A 116 13.99 -15.34 15.95
N GLN A 117 15.10 -15.73 16.60
CA GLN A 117 16.22 -14.82 16.85
C GLN A 117 16.90 -14.38 15.52
N GLN A 118 17.09 -15.32 14.60
CA GLN A 118 17.69 -15.00 13.31
C GLN A 118 16.86 -14.04 12.47
N ILE A 119 15.52 -14.12 12.53
CA ILE A 119 14.60 -13.19 11.89
C ILE A 119 14.75 -11.81 12.55
N LYS A 120 14.69 -11.73 13.89
CA LYS A 120 14.89 -10.48 14.64
C LYS A 120 16.22 -9.82 14.28
N ASP A 121 17.33 -10.54 14.39
CA ASP A 121 18.68 -10.04 14.08
C ASP A 121 18.81 -9.55 12.63
N SER A 122 18.04 -10.14 11.71
CA SER A 122 18.03 -9.75 10.31
C SER A 122 17.25 -8.48 10.10
N VAL A 123 16.10 -8.32 10.76
CA VAL A 123 15.26 -7.14 10.68
C VAL A 123 15.90 -5.94 11.38
N GLU A 124 16.54 -6.14 12.53
CA GLU A 124 17.23 -5.09 13.29
C GLU A 124 18.41 -4.45 12.53
N LYS A 125 18.93 -5.12 11.50
CA LYS A 125 20.00 -4.58 10.66
C LYS A 125 19.55 -3.60 9.60
N TYR A 126 18.25 -3.48 9.36
CA TYR A 126 17.75 -2.50 8.41
C TYR A 126 17.77 -1.09 9.03
N ASP A 127 18.20 -0.12 8.25
CA ASP A 127 18.14 1.28 8.65
C ASP A 127 16.69 1.75 8.82
N ALA A 128 15.78 1.21 8.01
CA ALA A 128 14.36 1.47 8.10
C ALA A 128 13.51 0.32 7.54
N LEU A 129 12.27 0.23 8.03
CA LEU A 129 11.15 -0.46 7.39
C LEU A 129 10.19 0.59 6.82
N TYR A 130 9.41 0.21 5.81
CA TYR A 130 8.53 1.15 5.13
C TYR A 130 7.08 0.66 5.18
N ILE A 131 6.15 1.54 5.55
CA ILE A 131 4.73 1.20 5.53
C ILE A 131 4.30 1.11 4.07
N ALA A 132 3.92 -0.09 3.63
CA ALA A 132 3.37 -0.30 2.31
C ALA A 132 1.84 -0.07 2.29
N ASP A 133 1.10 -0.61 3.26
CA ASP A 133 -0.34 -0.37 3.45
C ASP A 133 -0.68 -0.30 4.94
N GLY A 134 -1.70 0.47 5.29
CA GLY A 134 -2.16 0.58 6.68
C GLY A 134 -1.61 1.78 7.43
N HIS A 135 -1.28 2.89 6.77
CA HIS A 135 -0.82 4.14 7.42
C HIS A 135 -1.76 4.61 8.53
N HIS A 136 -3.08 4.58 8.29
CA HIS A 136 -4.07 4.93 9.32
C HIS A 136 -4.07 3.95 10.49
N ARG A 137 -3.84 2.64 10.24
CA ARG A 137 -3.74 1.62 11.30
C ARG A 137 -2.52 1.85 12.19
N MET A 138 -1.37 2.14 11.59
CA MET A 138 -0.15 2.47 12.33
C MET A 138 -0.35 3.71 13.20
N GLU A 139 -0.84 4.80 12.62
CA GLU A 139 -1.07 6.06 13.32
C GLU A 139 -2.10 5.91 14.46
N SER A 140 -3.21 5.22 14.22
CA SER A 140 -4.23 4.99 15.26
C SER A 140 -3.77 4.05 16.36
N SER A 141 -2.87 3.09 16.05
CA SER A 141 -2.22 2.26 17.08
C SER A 141 -1.35 3.12 18.00
N LEU A 142 -0.63 4.10 17.43
CA LEU A 142 0.17 5.03 18.22
C LEU A 142 -0.70 5.92 19.11
N VAL A 143 -1.75 6.54 18.55
CA VAL A 143 -2.70 7.37 19.32
C VAL A 143 -3.36 6.58 20.43
N TYR A 144 -3.80 5.34 20.15
CA TYR A 144 -4.35 4.44 21.17
C TYR A 144 -3.32 4.11 22.26
N SER A 145 -2.08 3.79 21.89
CA SER A 145 -0.99 3.52 22.83
C SER A 145 -0.76 4.71 23.76
N GLU A 146 -0.65 5.91 23.23
CA GLU A 146 -0.43 7.14 24.01
C GLU A 146 -1.60 7.42 24.97
N LEU A 147 -2.84 7.24 24.52
CA LEU A 147 -4.03 7.37 25.36
C LEU A 147 -4.01 6.38 26.51
N MET A 148 -3.77 5.10 26.24
CA MET A 148 -3.76 4.05 27.28
C MET A 148 -2.62 4.24 28.26
N ARG A 149 -1.41 4.58 27.78
CA ARG A 149 -0.25 4.87 28.64
C ARG A 149 -0.50 6.06 29.57
N SER A 150 -1.23 7.09 29.12
CA SER A 150 -1.59 8.24 29.97
C SER A 150 -2.49 7.87 31.16
N GLN A 151 -3.21 6.76 31.06
CA GLN A 151 -4.12 6.26 32.09
C GLN A 151 -3.45 5.28 33.06
N MET A 152 -2.23 4.81 32.75
CA MET A 152 -1.47 3.84 33.55
C MET A 152 -0.38 4.54 34.36
N LYS A 153 -0.12 4.06 35.59
CA LYS A 153 0.96 4.60 36.43
C LYS A 153 2.34 4.23 35.90
N GLU A 154 2.48 2.98 35.49
CA GLU A 154 3.69 2.41 34.90
C GLU A 154 3.29 1.46 33.77
N VAL A 155 4.05 1.45 32.71
CA VAL A 155 3.85 0.58 31.54
C VAL A 155 5.12 -0.20 31.32
N SER A 156 5.05 -1.53 31.49
CA SER A 156 6.16 -2.43 31.18
C SER A 156 6.58 -2.29 29.72
N GLU A 157 7.87 -2.44 29.44
CA GLU A 157 8.39 -2.45 28.06
C GLU A 157 7.69 -3.51 27.19
N HIS A 158 7.31 -4.64 27.78
CA HIS A 158 6.63 -5.74 27.09
C HIS A 158 5.11 -5.63 27.06
N HIS A 159 4.52 -4.57 27.63
CA HIS A 159 3.07 -4.39 27.63
C HIS A 159 2.52 -4.33 26.20
N PRO A 160 1.43 -5.07 25.90
CA PRO A 160 0.86 -5.13 24.53
C PRO A 160 0.57 -3.78 23.89
N VAL A 161 0.23 -2.77 24.70
CA VAL A 161 -0.06 -1.39 24.24
C VAL A 161 1.11 -0.73 23.51
N ASN A 162 2.34 -1.21 23.69
CA ASN A 162 3.55 -0.68 23.03
C ASN A 162 3.73 -1.21 21.59
N TYR A 163 2.89 -2.13 21.15
CA TYR A 163 3.09 -2.85 19.89
C TYR A 163 1.88 -2.76 18.98
N THR A 164 2.14 -2.87 17.69
CA THR A 164 1.10 -3.12 16.68
C THR A 164 1.43 -4.34 15.86
N MET A 165 0.40 -5.03 15.38
CA MET A 165 0.57 -6.20 14.52
C MET A 165 0.99 -5.74 13.12
N ALA A 166 2.04 -6.35 12.59
CA ALA A 166 2.57 -6.07 11.27
C ALA A 166 2.82 -7.34 10.46
N MET A 167 2.69 -7.24 9.15
CA MET A 167 3.16 -8.23 8.19
C MET A 167 4.33 -7.62 7.40
N LEU A 168 5.48 -8.26 7.49
CA LEU A 168 6.71 -7.86 6.81
C LEU A 168 6.83 -8.63 5.49
N VAL A 169 6.92 -7.92 4.38
CA VAL A 169 7.03 -8.47 3.03
C VAL A 169 8.28 -7.90 2.35
N SER A 170 9.07 -8.76 1.71
CA SER A 170 10.22 -8.31 0.93
C SER A 170 9.78 -7.37 -0.20
N ASP A 171 10.58 -6.34 -0.49
CA ASP A 171 10.37 -5.42 -1.62
C ASP A 171 10.23 -6.14 -2.97
N ARG A 172 10.82 -7.34 -3.10
CA ARG A 172 10.73 -8.19 -4.30
C ARG A 172 9.41 -8.96 -4.41
N GLU A 173 8.76 -9.22 -3.30
CA GLU A 173 7.47 -9.93 -3.26
C GLU A 173 6.28 -8.97 -3.15
N LEU A 174 6.55 -7.68 -2.92
CA LEU A 174 5.51 -6.66 -2.84
C LEU A 174 4.94 -6.38 -4.24
N ILE A 175 3.65 -6.62 -4.41
CA ILE A 175 2.96 -6.35 -5.66
C ILE A 175 2.33 -4.97 -5.58
N ILE A 176 2.82 -4.05 -6.40
CA ILE A 176 2.26 -2.71 -6.52
C ILE A 176 1.58 -2.60 -7.88
N ARG A 177 0.27 -2.33 -7.87
CA ARG A 177 -0.53 -2.10 -9.07
C ARG A 177 -0.74 -0.61 -9.31
N ASP A 178 -1.02 -0.29 -10.55
CA ASP A 178 -1.45 1.04 -10.98
C ASP A 178 -2.79 1.43 -10.33
N TYR A 179 -2.93 2.70 -10.01
CA TYR A 179 -4.19 3.26 -9.53
C TYR A 179 -4.59 4.40 -10.47
N ASN A 180 -5.55 4.14 -11.34
CA ASN A 180 -5.91 4.98 -12.46
C ASN A 180 -6.94 6.04 -12.06
N ARG A 181 -7.05 7.13 -12.85
CA ARG A 181 -7.96 8.24 -12.63
C ARG A 181 -9.00 8.30 -13.74
N VAL A 182 -10.23 8.68 -13.40
CA VAL A 182 -11.27 9.05 -14.35
C VAL A 182 -11.83 10.41 -13.96
N ILE A 183 -12.13 11.26 -14.93
CA ILE A 183 -12.51 12.66 -14.73
C ILE A 183 -13.84 12.92 -15.43
N THR A 184 -14.75 13.65 -14.78
CA THR A 184 -16.12 13.87 -15.27
C THR A 184 -16.22 14.90 -16.39
N ASP A 185 -15.33 15.89 -16.41
CA ASP A 185 -15.39 17.02 -17.36
C ASP A 185 -14.00 17.54 -17.70
N LEU A 186 -13.92 18.45 -18.67
CA LEU A 186 -12.69 19.08 -19.12
C LEU A 186 -12.54 20.53 -18.62
N ASN A 187 -13.19 20.88 -17.51
CA ASN A 187 -13.15 22.24 -16.94
C ASN A 187 -13.58 23.34 -17.92
N GLY A 188 -14.63 23.08 -18.69
CA GLY A 188 -15.15 24.01 -19.70
C GLY A 188 -14.40 24.07 -21.01
N LEU A 189 -13.29 23.35 -21.16
CA LEU A 189 -12.59 23.23 -22.43
C LEU A 189 -13.34 22.26 -23.37
N ASP A 190 -13.26 22.54 -24.67
CA ASP A 190 -13.55 21.53 -25.68
C ASP A 190 -12.36 20.55 -25.83
N GLU A 191 -12.53 19.53 -26.64
CA GLU A 191 -11.52 18.48 -26.82
C GLU A 191 -10.21 19.04 -27.42
N GLU A 192 -10.32 19.91 -28.43
CA GLU A 192 -9.16 20.53 -29.10
C GLU A 192 -8.36 21.40 -28.12
N GLY A 193 -9.05 22.28 -27.39
CA GLY A 193 -8.44 23.14 -26.38
C GLY A 193 -7.75 22.35 -25.26
N PHE A 194 -8.39 21.25 -24.82
CA PHE A 194 -7.80 20.37 -23.82
C PHE A 194 -6.54 19.66 -24.34
N LEU A 195 -6.59 19.07 -25.55
CA LEU A 195 -5.43 18.41 -26.15
C LEU A 195 -4.27 19.39 -26.39
N LYS A 196 -4.56 20.62 -26.78
CA LYS A 196 -3.56 21.69 -26.93
C LYS A 196 -2.89 22.02 -25.59
N ALA A 197 -3.67 22.15 -24.52
CA ALA A 197 -3.14 22.40 -23.18
C ALA A 197 -2.24 21.23 -22.69
N ILE A 198 -2.63 19.99 -22.96
CA ILE A 198 -1.79 18.80 -22.68
C ILE A 198 -0.46 18.87 -23.44
N GLN A 199 -0.46 19.24 -24.73
CA GLN A 199 0.75 19.31 -25.55
C GLN A 199 1.76 20.36 -25.08
N GLU A 200 1.37 21.34 -24.29
CA GLU A 200 2.31 22.29 -23.67
C GLU A 200 3.28 21.61 -22.70
N LYS A 201 2.83 20.56 -22.00
CA LYS A 201 3.59 19.86 -20.95
C LYS A 201 4.08 18.48 -21.36
N PHE A 202 3.46 17.89 -22.39
CA PHE A 202 3.73 16.51 -22.82
C PHE A 202 3.99 16.44 -24.34
N ASP A 203 4.89 15.55 -24.70
CA ASP A 203 4.95 15.05 -26.08
C ASP A 203 3.86 13.98 -26.19
N MET A 204 2.88 14.21 -27.06
CA MET A 204 1.68 13.39 -27.17
C MET A 204 1.70 12.56 -28.46
N ALA A 205 1.39 11.25 -28.34
CA ALA A 205 1.20 10.35 -29.46
C ALA A 205 -0.18 9.69 -29.39
N GLU A 206 -1.01 9.85 -30.42
CA GLU A 206 -2.26 9.12 -30.55
C GLU A 206 -1.99 7.62 -30.83
N ARG A 207 -2.68 6.73 -30.11
CA ARG A 207 -2.56 5.26 -30.18
C ARG A 207 -3.78 4.60 -30.84
N GLY A 208 -4.77 5.38 -31.27
CA GLY A 208 -6.01 4.88 -31.82
C GLY A 208 -6.95 4.30 -30.76
N GLN A 209 -7.73 3.29 -31.15
CA GLN A 209 -8.81 2.72 -30.31
C GLN A 209 -8.39 1.51 -29.47
N ASN A 210 -7.20 0.96 -29.69
CA ASN A 210 -6.75 -0.23 -28.99
C ASN A 210 -6.08 0.12 -27.64
N PRO A 211 -6.53 -0.47 -26.52
CA PRO A 211 -5.91 -0.23 -25.23
C PRO A 211 -4.46 -0.72 -25.21
N PHE A 212 -3.60 0.06 -24.60
CA PHE A 212 -2.20 -0.29 -24.33
C PHE A 212 -1.89 -0.12 -22.84
N PHE A 213 -0.79 -0.70 -22.39
CA PHE A 213 -0.29 -0.53 -21.03
C PHE A 213 1.05 0.22 -21.09
N PRO A 214 1.24 1.32 -20.32
CA PRO A 214 2.52 2.01 -20.23
C PRO A 214 3.64 1.05 -19.78
N THR A 215 4.81 1.15 -20.40
CA THR A 215 5.92 0.22 -20.13
C THR A 215 7.05 0.84 -19.30
N LYS A 216 6.95 2.12 -18.98
CA LYS A 216 7.95 2.85 -18.20
C LYS A 216 7.33 4.10 -17.56
N LYS A 217 7.99 4.62 -16.54
CA LYS A 217 7.69 5.92 -15.93
C LYS A 217 7.77 7.06 -16.94
N HIS A 218 7.13 8.18 -16.61
CA HIS A 218 7.04 9.40 -17.41
C HIS A 218 6.33 9.18 -18.77
N ASN A 219 5.59 8.06 -18.87
CA ASN A 219 4.68 7.77 -19.95
C ASN A 219 3.29 7.52 -19.37
N ILE A 220 2.49 8.56 -19.28
CA ILE A 220 1.11 8.51 -18.79
C ILE A 220 0.21 8.13 -19.97
N GLY A 221 -0.64 7.13 -19.78
CA GLY A 221 -1.69 6.82 -20.73
C GLY A 221 -2.92 7.68 -20.50
N MET A 222 -3.58 8.12 -21.58
CA MET A 222 -4.83 8.87 -21.54
C MET A 222 -5.85 8.23 -22.47
N TYR A 223 -7.11 8.20 -22.04
CA TYR A 223 -8.26 7.80 -22.85
C TYR A 223 -9.28 8.93 -22.88
N LEU A 224 -9.58 9.42 -24.07
CA LEU A 224 -10.51 10.52 -24.33
C LEU A 224 -11.27 10.25 -25.62
N ASN A 225 -12.61 10.37 -25.59
CA ASN A 225 -13.48 10.30 -26.75
C ASN A 225 -13.20 9.11 -27.69
N GLY A 226 -13.09 7.89 -27.14
CA GLY A 226 -12.86 6.67 -27.90
C GLY A 226 -11.41 6.43 -28.37
N LYS A 227 -10.47 7.31 -28.02
CA LYS A 227 -9.08 7.23 -28.44
C LYS A 227 -8.12 7.14 -27.26
N PHE A 228 -7.04 6.40 -27.45
CA PHE A 228 -5.93 6.30 -26.51
C PHE A 228 -4.77 7.19 -26.94
N TYR A 229 -4.10 7.79 -25.95
CA TYR A 229 -2.94 8.66 -26.14
C TYR A 229 -1.83 8.26 -25.19
N SER A 230 -0.57 8.28 -25.66
CA SER A 230 0.63 8.24 -24.82
C SER A 230 1.11 9.67 -24.58
N LEU A 231 1.29 10.04 -23.31
CA LEU A 231 1.76 11.33 -22.87
C LEU A 231 3.16 11.15 -22.27
N PHE A 232 4.18 11.66 -22.95
CA PHE A 232 5.55 11.66 -22.46
C PHE A 232 5.86 12.99 -21.82
N VAL A 233 6.21 13.01 -20.54
CA VAL A 233 6.49 14.24 -19.80
C VAL A 233 7.73 14.92 -20.39
N LYS A 234 7.62 16.20 -20.74
CA LYS A 234 8.75 17.00 -21.20
C LYS A 234 9.73 17.27 -20.06
N ARG A 235 11.04 17.25 -20.33
CA ARG A 235 12.07 17.39 -19.28
C ARG A 235 11.96 18.68 -18.47
N GLU A 236 11.54 19.75 -19.11
CA GLU A 236 11.37 21.07 -18.50
C GLU A 236 10.27 21.09 -17.43
N ALA A 237 9.37 20.12 -17.47
CA ALA A 237 8.28 19.97 -16.51
C ALA A 237 8.65 19.16 -15.27
N LEU A 238 9.85 18.57 -15.21
CA LEU A 238 10.36 17.79 -14.08
C LEU A 238 11.05 18.73 -13.09
N SER A 239 10.35 19.13 -12.01
CA SER A 239 10.82 20.22 -11.13
C SER A 239 11.27 19.79 -9.73
N ILE A 240 10.78 18.67 -9.17
CA ILE A 240 11.07 18.25 -7.82
C ILE A 240 11.67 16.85 -7.80
N LYS A 241 12.94 16.77 -7.39
CA LYS A 241 13.62 15.48 -7.21
C LYS A 241 12.84 14.60 -6.21
N GLY A 242 12.67 13.34 -6.54
CA GLY A 242 11.89 12.37 -5.77
C GLY A 242 10.42 12.33 -6.21
N LEU A 243 9.64 13.38 -6.00
CA LEU A 243 8.22 13.40 -6.40
C LEU A 243 8.01 13.35 -7.91
N SER A 244 8.89 13.97 -8.71
CA SER A 244 8.81 13.92 -10.18
C SER A 244 9.10 12.52 -10.77
N GLU A 245 9.51 11.56 -9.95
CA GLU A 245 9.57 10.15 -10.35
C GLU A 245 8.20 9.46 -10.35
N LEU A 246 7.17 10.11 -9.80
CA LEU A 246 5.81 9.57 -9.70
C LEU A 246 4.90 10.16 -10.78
N ASP A 247 4.44 9.32 -11.69
CA ASP A 247 3.50 9.73 -12.74
C ASP A 247 2.19 10.32 -12.19
N THR A 248 1.76 9.84 -11.02
CA THR A 248 0.58 10.38 -10.32
C THR A 248 0.80 11.80 -9.81
N TYR A 249 2.00 12.12 -9.33
CA TYR A 249 2.38 13.49 -8.94
C TYR A 249 2.47 14.41 -10.18
N LEU A 250 3.11 13.92 -11.24
CA LEU A 250 3.21 14.68 -12.49
C LEU A 250 1.83 14.95 -13.09
N LEU A 251 0.90 14.00 -13.03
CA LEU A 251 -0.48 14.25 -13.45
C LEU A 251 -1.13 15.36 -12.60
N GLU A 252 -0.96 15.35 -11.28
CA GLU A 252 -1.53 16.39 -10.41
C GLU A 252 -0.98 17.78 -10.75
N GLU A 253 0.34 17.91 -10.85
CA GLU A 253 0.99 19.21 -11.04
C GLU A 253 0.87 19.76 -12.47
N LEU A 254 0.80 18.89 -13.47
CA LEU A 254 0.82 19.31 -14.87
C LEU A 254 -0.55 19.32 -15.53
N VAL A 255 -1.53 18.59 -14.98
CA VAL A 255 -2.85 18.43 -15.60
C VAL A 255 -3.99 18.77 -14.62
N LEU A 256 -4.07 18.07 -13.48
CA LEU A 256 -5.24 18.19 -12.60
C LEU A 256 -5.37 19.61 -12.07
N LYS A 257 -4.30 20.18 -11.52
CA LYS A 257 -4.32 21.54 -10.98
C LYS A 257 -4.42 22.62 -12.06
N PRO A 258 -3.49 22.70 -13.04
CA PRO A 258 -3.46 23.85 -13.94
C PRO A 258 -4.50 23.79 -15.08
N ILE A 259 -4.87 22.62 -15.57
CA ILE A 259 -5.78 22.46 -16.71
C ILE A 259 -7.21 22.18 -16.25
N LEU A 260 -7.36 21.22 -15.35
CA LEU A 260 -8.68 20.77 -14.89
C LEU A 260 -9.16 21.49 -13.63
N ASN A 261 -8.33 22.37 -13.03
CA ASN A 261 -8.62 23.10 -11.79
C ASN A 261 -9.07 22.17 -10.64
N ILE A 262 -8.50 20.96 -10.56
CA ILE A 262 -8.67 20.01 -9.45
C ILE A 262 -7.50 20.22 -8.50
N GLN A 263 -7.70 21.00 -7.44
CA GLN A 263 -6.63 21.37 -6.50
C GLN A 263 -6.29 20.27 -5.50
N ASN A 264 -7.28 19.45 -5.13
CA ASN A 264 -7.12 18.33 -4.21
C ASN A 264 -7.84 17.09 -4.76
N SER A 265 -7.08 16.15 -5.26
CA SER A 265 -7.62 14.91 -5.84
C SER A 265 -8.30 13.99 -4.83
N SER A 266 -8.08 14.20 -3.49
CA SER A 266 -8.75 13.43 -2.45
C SER A 266 -10.22 13.77 -2.29
N ASP A 267 -10.60 15.02 -2.52
CA ASP A 267 -11.88 15.58 -2.11
C ASP A 267 -12.73 16.10 -3.28
N ASP A 268 -12.15 16.26 -4.48
CA ASP A 268 -12.87 16.74 -5.65
C ASP A 268 -13.80 15.67 -6.22
N SER A 269 -15.09 15.94 -6.27
CA SER A 269 -16.12 15.01 -6.75
C SER A 269 -16.02 14.68 -8.24
N ARG A 270 -15.26 15.47 -9.02
CA ARG A 270 -15.05 15.25 -10.47
C ARG A 270 -14.03 14.16 -10.76
N ILE A 271 -13.22 13.75 -9.76
CA ILE A 271 -12.24 12.69 -9.93
C ILE A 271 -12.73 11.38 -9.36
N GLY A 272 -12.62 10.31 -10.12
CA GLY A 272 -12.83 8.94 -9.68
C GLY A 272 -11.56 8.09 -9.81
N PHE A 273 -11.51 7.01 -9.05
CA PHE A 273 -10.36 6.12 -9.02
C PHE A 273 -10.72 4.73 -9.56
N VAL A 274 -9.82 4.12 -10.32
CA VAL A 274 -9.96 2.79 -10.90
C VAL A 274 -8.73 1.96 -10.58
N ARG A 275 -8.91 0.88 -9.80
CA ARG A 275 -7.82 -0.06 -9.51
C ARG A 275 -7.35 -0.72 -10.80
N GLY A 276 -6.07 -0.61 -11.08
CA GLY A 276 -5.44 -1.30 -12.19
C GLY A 276 -5.20 -2.78 -11.90
N SER A 277 -4.70 -3.48 -12.87
CA SER A 277 -4.34 -4.89 -12.79
C SER A 277 -2.91 -5.16 -13.28
N GLY A 278 -2.11 -4.10 -13.48
CA GLY A 278 -0.75 -4.22 -14.00
C GLY A 278 -0.70 -4.67 -15.48
N ASN A 279 -1.82 -4.54 -16.21
CA ASN A 279 -1.94 -4.97 -17.61
C ASN A 279 -3.13 -4.29 -18.30
N THR A 280 -3.34 -4.59 -19.58
CA THR A 280 -4.39 -4.01 -20.40
C THR A 280 -5.82 -4.30 -19.91
N ASN A 281 -6.05 -5.31 -19.07
CA ASN A 281 -7.40 -5.58 -18.52
C ASN A 281 -7.83 -4.46 -17.56
N GLY A 282 -6.91 -3.89 -16.78
CA GLY A 282 -7.18 -2.71 -15.96
C GLY A 282 -7.59 -1.51 -16.81
N ILE A 283 -6.90 -1.33 -17.95
CA ILE A 283 -7.18 -0.24 -18.90
C ILE A 283 -8.57 -0.41 -19.56
N LYS A 284 -8.95 -1.65 -19.93
CA LYS A 284 -10.30 -1.93 -20.41
C LYS A 284 -11.40 -1.63 -19.39
N LYS A 285 -11.13 -1.83 -18.09
CA LYS A 285 -12.06 -1.44 -17.02
C LYS A 285 -12.23 0.08 -16.97
N LEU A 286 -11.11 0.83 -17.05
CA LEU A 286 -11.12 2.29 -17.12
C LEU A 286 -11.90 2.77 -18.36
N GLN A 287 -11.60 2.22 -19.53
CA GLN A 287 -12.29 2.53 -20.79
C GLN A 287 -13.82 2.36 -20.63
N LYS A 288 -14.27 1.18 -20.17
CA LYS A 288 -15.71 0.92 -19.95
C LYS A 288 -16.35 1.95 -19.00
N LYS A 289 -15.61 2.40 -17.98
CA LYS A 289 -16.10 3.39 -17.02
C LYS A 289 -16.23 4.78 -17.65
N VAL A 290 -15.34 5.16 -18.55
CA VAL A 290 -15.44 6.41 -19.33
C VAL A 290 -16.59 6.28 -20.36
N ASP A 291 -16.63 5.19 -21.13
CA ASP A 291 -17.65 4.95 -22.16
C ASP A 291 -19.08 4.86 -21.61
N SER A 292 -19.25 4.61 -20.29
CA SER A 292 -20.55 4.65 -19.63
C SER A 292 -21.19 6.05 -19.58
N GLY A 293 -20.44 7.10 -19.91
CA GLY A 293 -20.92 8.48 -19.97
C GLY A 293 -20.82 9.27 -18.67
N ASN A 294 -20.48 8.64 -17.55
CA ASN A 294 -20.30 9.33 -16.27
C ASN A 294 -18.98 10.07 -16.16
N PHE A 295 -18.02 9.76 -17.01
CA PHE A 295 -16.70 10.38 -17.07
C PHE A 295 -16.35 10.71 -18.52
N LYS A 296 -15.59 11.77 -18.71
CA LYS A 296 -15.15 12.27 -20.03
C LYS A 296 -13.80 11.71 -20.42
N LEU A 297 -12.90 11.52 -19.45
CA LEU A 297 -11.55 11.07 -19.73
C LEU A 297 -11.01 10.18 -18.63
N GLY A 298 -9.98 9.38 -18.95
CA GLY A 298 -9.24 8.56 -18.01
C GLY A 298 -7.75 8.67 -18.19
N PHE A 299 -6.99 8.59 -17.06
CA PHE A 299 -5.55 8.49 -17.05
C PHE A 299 -5.12 7.18 -16.42
N PHE A 300 -4.09 6.56 -16.98
CA PHE A 300 -3.54 5.30 -16.51
C PHE A 300 -2.01 5.30 -16.56
N PHE A 301 -1.39 4.55 -15.66
CA PHE A 301 0.01 4.69 -15.32
C PHE A 301 0.79 3.40 -15.39
N TYR A 302 2.10 3.52 -15.52
CA TYR A 302 3.02 2.47 -15.13
C TYR A 302 3.03 2.36 -13.59
N PRO A 303 3.00 1.16 -13.01
CA PRO A 303 3.00 0.99 -11.55
C PRO A 303 4.24 1.61 -10.89
N VAL A 304 4.03 2.17 -9.70
CA VAL A 304 5.13 2.63 -8.82
C VAL A 304 5.94 1.42 -8.38
N ALA A 305 7.27 1.51 -8.36
CA ALA A 305 8.13 0.46 -7.83
C ALA A 305 8.30 0.58 -6.29
N ALA A 306 8.59 -0.52 -5.61
CA ALA A 306 8.83 -0.51 -4.16
C ALA A 306 9.92 0.50 -3.77
N ARG A 307 11.01 0.57 -4.52
CA ARG A 307 12.10 1.54 -4.30
C ARG A 307 11.67 3.01 -4.41
N ASP A 308 10.60 3.33 -5.16
CA ASP A 308 10.09 4.70 -5.24
C ASP A 308 9.34 5.07 -3.96
N LEU A 309 8.59 4.11 -3.41
CA LEU A 309 7.94 4.23 -2.11
C LEU A 309 8.99 4.47 -1.02
N GLU A 310 10.06 3.66 -0.99
CA GLU A 310 11.16 3.79 -0.05
C GLU A 310 11.85 5.16 -0.18
N MET A 311 12.21 5.57 -1.39
CA MET A 311 12.83 6.86 -1.67
C MET A 311 11.97 8.04 -1.21
N ILE A 312 10.67 8.03 -1.47
CA ILE A 312 9.75 9.09 -1.02
C ILE A 312 9.68 9.15 0.50
N ALA A 313 9.59 7.98 1.15
CA ALA A 313 9.57 7.88 2.61
C ALA A 313 10.90 8.34 3.24
N ASP A 314 12.06 8.01 2.64
CA ASP A 314 13.38 8.45 3.09
C ASP A 314 13.58 9.96 3.00
N LEU A 315 13.02 10.58 1.95
CA LEU A 315 13.03 12.03 1.78
C LEU A 315 12.02 12.75 2.69
N GLY A 316 11.22 12.03 3.48
CA GLY A 316 10.15 12.60 4.29
C GLY A 316 9.00 13.21 3.48
N LEU A 317 8.95 12.88 2.18
CA LEU A 317 7.92 13.37 1.27
C LEU A 317 6.67 12.49 1.32
N LYS A 318 5.57 12.99 0.73
CA LYS A 318 4.29 12.27 0.66
C LYS A 318 3.86 12.10 -0.78
N MET A 319 3.42 10.89 -1.09
CA MET A 319 2.79 10.59 -2.38
C MET A 319 1.40 11.22 -2.47
N PRO A 320 0.95 11.61 -3.66
CA PRO A 320 -0.45 11.92 -3.90
C PRO A 320 -1.37 10.77 -3.47
N PRO A 321 -2.62 11.08 -3.08
CA PRO A 321 -3.57 10.04 -2.69
C PRO A 321 -3.77 9.01 -3.79
N LYS A 322 -3.91 7.73 -3.42
CA LYS A 322 -4.15 6.64 -4.37
C LYS A 322 -3.07 6.51 -5.45
N SER A 323 -1.80 6.78 -5.11
CA SER A 323 -0.66 6.56 -6.02
C SER A 323 -0.34 5.09 -6.21
N THR A 324 -0.64 4.26 -5.23
CA THR A 324 -0.37 2.82 -5.22
C THR A 324 -1.62 2.02 -4.89
N TYR A 325 -1.75 0.84 -5.47
CA TYR A 325 -2.63 -0.22 -4.99
C TYR A 325 -1.78 -1.43 -4.66
N ILE A 326 -1.61 -1.68 -3.36
CA ILE A 326 -0.67 -2.68 -2.86
C ILE A 326 -1.37 -3.99 -2.57
N GLU A 327 -0.73 -5.08 -2.97
CA GLU A 327 -1.10 -6.46 -2.68
C GLU A 327 0.12 -7.19 -2.06
N PRO A 328 -0.10 -8.17 -1.18
CA PRO A 328 -1.41 -8.65 -0.74
C PRO A 328 -2.04 -7.70 0.27
N LYS A 329 -3.36 -7.83 0.41
CA LYS A 329 -4.04 -7.35 1.61
C LYS A 329 -4.27 -8.55 2.51
N PRO A 330 -3.57 -8.64 3.66
CA PRO A 330 -3.80 -9.73 4.60
C PRO A 330 -5.27 -9.75 5.03
N LEU A 331 -5.81 -10.94 5.22
CA LEU A 331 -7.20 -11.08 5.66
C LEU A 331 -7.34 -10.61 7.11
N SER A 332 -8.38 -9.83 7.37
CA SER A 332 -8.77 -9.45 8.71
C SER A 332 -9.21 -10.68 9.51
N GLY A 333 -8.78 -10.78 10.77
CA GLY A 333 -9.16 -11.88 11.67
C GLY A 333 -8.37 -13.18 11.48
N LEU A 334 -7.39 -13.23 10.57
CA LEU A 334 -6.50 -14.37 10.42
C LEU A 334 -5.60 -14.55 11.65
N ASN A 335 -5.06 -13.47 12.13
CA ASN A 335 -4.33 -13.35 13.39
C ASN A 335 -5.00 -12.26 14.23
N ILE A 336 -5.06 -12.49 15.54
CA ILE A 336 -5.58 -11.52 16.50
C ILE A 336 -4.49 -11.25 17.54
N PHE A 337 -4.19 -9.98 17.75
CA PHE A 337 -3.29 -9.54 18.79
C PHE A 337 -4.06 -8.76 19.85
N GLN A 338 -4.13 -9.30 21.07
CA GLN A 338 -4.81 -8.67 22.20
C GLN A 338 -3.98 -7.52 22.77
N LEU A 339 -4.64 -6.41 23.10
CA LEU A 339 -4.05 -5.18 23.62
C LEU A 339 -4.20 -5.02 25.14
N LYS A 340 -4.98 -5.92 25.78
CA LYS A 340 -5.11 -6.05 27.24
C LYS A 340 -4.47 -7.34 27.71
N GLU A 341 -3.83 -7.28 28.86
CA GLU A 341 -3.35 -8.45 29.62
C GLU A 341 -4.51 -9.24 30.22
#